data_30c4a0afb7765481bf2206781583b211
#
_entry.id   30c4a0afb7765481bf2206781583b211
#
_cell.length_a   1.000
_cell.length_b   1.000
_cell.length_c   1.000
_cell.angle_alpha   90.00
_cell.angle_beta   90.00
_cell.angle_gamma   90.00
#
_symmetry.space_group_name_H-M   'P 1'
#
loop_
_entity.id
_entity.type
_entity.pdbx_description
1 polymer ?
#
loop_
_entity_poly.entity_id
_entity_poly.type
_entity_poly.pdbx_seq_one_letter_code
_entity_poly.pdbx_strand_id
1 'polypeptide(L)'
;MRSLRTFVVVATIFLIQSVCAAQTVAPAAPSAPQAASSVTLDLRIPLQPNSVRFAVIGDSGTGEREQYDLAQRMETYRQATKFDFVIMLGDNIYGSHSPQDFAKKFEQPYKPLLDAGVKFYASLGNHDDPNDERLYKPFNMGGERYYTFRKGDVDFFALDSNYMDPAQLTWLDQKLKGSQRPWKICFFHYPLYNDGRHHGADVDLRSQIAPLFQQNQVNVVFSGHEHVYERMKPENNIYYFVLGNSGKLMTNDFRGNGERVKSFDNDLCFMLVEVTNDKLYFQVIARNGQTIDSGEVPRTTDSKPSH
;
A
#
# COMPACT_ATOMS: atom_id res chain seq x y z
N MET A 1 -88.45 48.60 29.03
CA MET A 1 -89.19 47.39 28.73
C MET A 1 -88.48 46.57 27.66
N ARG A 2 -87.76 45.49 28.09
CA ARG A 2 -87.51 44.33 27.26
C ARG A 2 -86.91 43.27 28.19
N SER A 3 -87.56 42.16 28.31
CA SER A 3 -87.40 41.02 29.15
C SER A 3 -86.13 40.24 28.76
N LEU A 4 -85.33 39.90 29.75
CA LEU A 4 -84.15 39.00 29.56
C LEU A 4 -84.61 37.61 30.03
N ARG A 5 -84.65 36.65 29.10
CA ARG A 5 -84.93 35.25 29.40
C ARG A 5 -83.57 34.49 29.63
N THR A 6 -83.45 34.03 30.81
CA THR A 6 -82.32 33.19 31.24
C THR A 6 -82.57 31.77 30.78
N PHE A 7 -81.59 31.19 29.99
CA PHE A 7 -81.58 29.78 29.66
C PHE A 7 -80.60 29.04 30.62
N VAL A 8 -81.11 28.11 31.36
CA VAL A 8 -80.34 27.19 32.19
C VAL A 8 -80.00 25.99 31.30
N VAL A 9 -78.71 25.76 31.05
CA VAL A 9 -78.16 24.53 30.41
C VAL A 9 -77.69 23.57 31.49
N VAL A 10 -78.35 22.44 31.59
CA VAL A 10 -77.97 21.32 32.43
C VAL A 10 -76.93 20.49 31.67
N ALA A 11 -75.67 20.48 32.11
CA ALA A 11 -74.59 19.65 31.53
C ALA A 11 -74.59 18.30 32.29
N THR A 12 -74.94 17.25 31.58
CA THR A 12 -74.83 15.87 32.08
C THR A 12 -73.37 15.38 31.85
N ILE A 13 -72.64 15.20 32.91
CA ILE A 13 -71.25 14.67 32.84
C ILE A 13 -71.34 13.13 32.83
N PHE A 14 -70.98 12.53 31.70
CA PHE A 14 -70.70 11.10 31.59
C PHE A 14 -69.27 10.82 32.02
N LEU A 15 -69.10 10.13 33.17
CA LEU A 15 -67.82 9.55 33.60
C LEU A 15 -67.58 8.28 32.79
N ILE A 16 -66.61 8.33 31.86
CA ILE A 16 -66.08 7.15 31.20
C ILE A 16 -64.92 6.66 32.05
N GLN A 17 -65.10 5.54 32.73
CA GLN A 17 -64.01 4.80 33.41
C GLN A 17 -63.19 4.04 32.35
N SER A 18 -62.03 4.56 32.01
CA SER A 18 -61.01 3.84 31.18
C SER A 18 -60.35 2.78 32.05
N VAL A 19 -60.65 1.53 31.82
CA VAL A 19 -59.88 0.39 32.37
C VAL A 19 -58.56 0.31 31.62
N CYS A 20 -57.47 0.73 32.25
CA CYS A 20 -56.09 0.58 31.73
C CYS A 20 -55.63 -0.87 31.97
N ALA A 21 -55.73 -1.73 30.94
CA ALA A 21 -55.13 -3.06 31.01
C ALA A 21 -53.59 -2.91 30.88
N ALA A 22 -52.86 -3.13 31.96
CA ALA A 22 -51.43 -3.21 31.94
C ALA A 22 -50.99 -4.44 31.13
N GLN A 23 -50.50 -4.25 29.91
CA GLN A 23 -49.81 -5.30 29.17
C GLN A 23 -48.41 -5.46 29.77
N THR A 24 -48.16 -6.56 30.41
CA THR A 24 -46.79 -6.99 30.83
C THR A 24 -46.01 -7.36 29.56
N VAL A 25 -45.10 -6.46 29.11
CA VAL A 25 -44.12 -6.78 28.08
C VAL A 25 -43.12 -7.76 28.66
N ALA A 26 -43.13 -8.99 28.18
CA ALA A 26 -42.09 -9.97 28.50
C ALA A 26 -40.71 -9.43 28.04
N PRO A 27 -39.63 -9.64 28.82
CA PRO A 27 -38.31 -9.24 28.40
C PRO A 27 -37.92 -10.01 27.13
N ALA A 28 -37.50 -9.25 26.09
CA ALA A 28 -36.98 -9.83 24.85
C ALA A 28 -35.76 -10.70 25.18
N ALA A 29 -35.76 -11.94 24.71
CA ALA A 29 -34.61 -12.83 24.81
C ALA A 29 -33.39 -12.16 24.18
N PRO A 30 -32.16 -12.29 24.76
CA PRO A 30 -30.95 -11.74 24.17
C PRO A 30 -30.77 -12.33 22.77
N SER A 31 -30.70 -11.44 21.78
CA SER A 31 -30.37 -11.83 20.40
C SER A 31 -29.04 -12.55 20.39
N ALA A 32 -29.02 -13.75 19.82
CA ALA A 32 -27.78 -14.49 19.62
C ALA A 32 -26.77 -13.61 18.88
N PRO A 33 -25.46 -13.68 19.22
CA PRO A 33 -24.46 -12.91 18.53
C PRO A 33 -24.53 -13.25 17.02
N GLN A 34 -24.80 -12.24 16.22
CA GLN A 34 -24.72 -12.37 14.77
C GLN A 34 -23.32 -12.86 14.43
N ALA A 35 -23.22 -14.06 13.86
CA ALA A 35 -21.97 -14.58 13.36
C ALA A 35 -21.37 -13.54 12.41
N ALA A 36 -20.20 -13.01 12.74
CA ALA A 36 -19.46 -12.11 11.87
C ALA A 36 -19.35 -12.79 10.50
N SER A 37 -19.91 -12.17 9.49
CA SER A 37 -19.74 -12.61 8.09
C SER A 37 -18.25 -12.76 7.86
N SER A 38 -17.76 -13.97 7.69
CA SER A 38 -16.38 -14.21 7.28
C SER A 38 -16.21 -13.61 5.91
N VAL A 39 -15.57 -12.42 5.83
CA VAL A 39 -15.19 -11.82 4.55
C VAL A 39 -14.17 -12.77 3.94
N THR A 40 -14.59 -13.54 2.95
CA THR A 40 -13.69 -14.40 2.21
C THR A 40 -12.75 -13.51 1.42
N LEU A 41 -11.46 -13.47 1.82
CA LEU A 41 -10.44 -12.73 1.10
C LEU A 41 -10.12 -13.44 -0.22
N ASP A 42 -10.09 -12.68 -1.30
CA ASP A 42 -9.54 -13.17 -2.57
C ASP A 42 -8.01 -13.14 -2.48
N LEU A 43 -7.39 -14.29 -2.16
CA LEU A 43 -5.94 -14.44 -2.07
C LEU A 43 -5.40 -15.12 -3.34
N ARG A 44 -4.40 -14.47 -3.96
CA ARG A 44 -3.77 -14.93 -5.20
C ARG A 44 -2.29 -15.30 -5.03
N ILE A 45 -1.75 -15.19 -3.83
CA ILE A 45 -0.41 -15.66 -3.49
C ILE A 45 -0.51 -17.02 -2.80
N PRO A 46 0.47 -17.95 -3.02
CA PRO A 46 0.31 -19.36 -2.64
C PRO A 46 0.50 -19.65 -1.15
N LEU A 47 1.01 -18.71 -0.35
CA LEU A 47 1.31 -18.85 1.09
C LEU A 47 2.23 -20.06 1.40
N GLN A 48 3.29 -20.23 0.63
CA GLN A 48 4.21 -21.34 0.81
C GLN A 48 4.99 -21.25 2.12
N PRO A 49 5.30 -22.37 2.79
CA PRO A 49 6.19 -22.36 3.95
C PRO A 49 7.56 -21.78 3.61
N ASN A 50 8.14 -21.02 4.55
CA ASN A 50 9.46 -20.40 4.43
C ASN A 50 9.63 -19.39 3.30
N SER A 51 8.56 -18.97 2.63
CA SER A 51 8.58 -17.89 1.65
C SER A 51 8.80 -16.53 2.34
N VAL A 52 9.37 -15.59 1.60
CA VAL A 52 9.49 -14.19 2.03
C VAL A 52 8.23 -13.43 1.59
N ARG A 53 7.47 -12.90 2.55
CA ARG A 53 6.21 -12.18 2.28
C ARG A 53 6.27 -10.76 2.77
N PHE A 54 5.88 -9.83 1.92
CA PHE A 54 5.87 -8.40 2.23
C PHE A 54 4.76 -7.66 1.47
N ALA A 55 4.48 -6.44 1.90
CA ALA A 55 3.64 -5.52 1.15
C ALA A 55 4.47 -4.40 0.54
N VAL A 56 3.93 -3.76 -0.50
CA VAL A 56 4.52 -2.61 -1.18
C VAL A 56 3.50 -1.49 -1.21
N ILE A 57 3.94 -0.28 -0.84
CA ILE A 57 3.18 0.97 -0.93
C ILE A 57 4.07 2.09 -1.44
N GLY A 58 3.52 3.08 -2.12
CA GLY A 58 4.21 4.28 -2.54
C GLY A 58 3.32 5.51 -2.47
N ASP A 59 3.92 6.68 -2.29
CA ASP A 59 3.24 7.97 -2.27
C ASP A 59 2.09 8.02 -1.24
N SER A 60 2.35 7.40 -0.08
CA SER A 60 1.29 7.04 0.85
C SER A 60 1.02 8.07 1.95
N GLY A 61 1.97 8.98 2.23
CA GLY A 61 2.01 9.83 3.43
C GLY A 61 1.10 11.04 3.44
N THR A 62 -0.20 10.89 3.14
CA THR A 62 -1.15 12.01 3.07
C THR A 62 -1.79 12.37 4.41
N GLY A 63 -2.04 11.38 5.28
CA GLY A 63 -2.81 11.54 6.51
C GLY A 63 -4.31 11.76 6.24
N GLU A 64 -4.79 11.45 5.05
CA GLU A 64 -6.18 11.53 4.65
C GLU A 64 -6.91 10.20 4.91
N ARG A 65 -8.24 10.25 4.92
CA ARG A 65 -9.08 9.09 5.23
C ARG A 65 -8.78 7.89 4.34
N GLU A 66 -8.53 8.15 3.07
CA GLU A 66 -8.29 7.13 2.05
C GLU A 66 -7.03 6.29 2.37
N GLN A 67 -5.98 6.91 2.92
CA GLN A 67 -4.80 6.22 3.41
C GLN A 67 -5.15 5.30 4.59
N TYR A 68 -5.97 5.76 5.55
CA TYR A 68 -6.40 4.95 6.69
C TYR A 68 -7.24 3.76 6.24
N ASP A 69 -8.17 3.97 5.29
CA ASP A 69 -8.99 2.90 4.72
C ASP A 69 -8.12 1.83 4.03
N LEU A 70 -7.09 2.25 3.28
CA LEU A 70 -6.15 1.34 2.65
C LEU A 70 -5.30 0.58 3.68
N ALA A 71 -4.80 1.28 4.69
CA ALA A 71 -4.02 0.67 5.76
C ALA A 71 -4.84 -0.38 6.56
N GLN A 72 -6.12 -0.14 6.78
CA GLN A 72 -7.03 -1.12 7.37
C GLN A 72 -7.22 -2.34 6.46
N ARG A 73 -7.26 -2.13 5.13
CA ARG A 73 -7.30 -3.23 4.17
C ARG A 73 -6.01 -4.04 4.23
N MET A 74 -4.85 -3.39 4.29
CA MET A 74 -3.56 -4.06 4.45
C MET A 74 -3.53 -4.93 5.70
N GLU A 75 -4.03 -4.44 6.85
CA GLU A 75 -4.11 -5.24 8.09
C GLU A 75 -5.00 -6.47 7.91
N THR A 76 -6.16 -6.33 7.25
CA THR A 76 -7.05 -7.46 6.97
C THR A 76 -6.32 -8.58 6.19
N TYR A 77 -5.55 -8.21 5.16
CA TYR A 77 -4.78 -9.17 4.38
C TYR A 77 -3.57 -9.71 5.16
N ARG A 78 -2.95 -8.89 6.01
CA ARG A 78 -1.84 -9.33 6.87
C ARG A 78 -2.26 -10.43 7.84
N GLN A 79 -3.47 -10.38 8.38
CA GLN A 79 -4.00 -11.44 9.25
C GLN A 79 -4.00 -12.80 8.58
N ALA A 80 -4.24 -12.86 7.27
CA ALA A 80 -4.24 -14.09 6.49
C ALA A 80 -2.84 -14.47 5.97
N THR A 81 -2.08 -13.49 5.45
CA THR A 81 -0.82 -13.74 4.76
C THR A 81 0.41 -13.76 5.66
N LYS A 82 0.30 -13.13 6.86
CA LYS A 82 1.39 -12.99 7.83
C LYS A 82 2.65 -12.34 7.24
N PHE A 83 2.49 -11.39 6.31
CA PHE A 83 3.66 -10.61 5.90
C PHE A 83 4.25 -9.86 7.11
N ASP A 84 5.56 -9.74 7.18
CA ASP A 84 6.28 -9.21 8.33
C ASP A 84 7.01 -7.89 8.06
N PHE A 85 6.96 -7.40 6.82
CA PHE A 85 7.46 -6.08 6.49
C PHE A 85 6.74 -5.46 5.29
N VAL A 86 6.94 -4.15 5.14
CA VAL A 86 6.45 -3.30 4.05
C VAL A 86 7.65 -2.57 3.45
N ILE A 87 7.75 -2.46 2.14
CA ILE A 87 8.63 -1.51 1.46
C ILE A 87 7.83 -0.28 1.03
N MET A 88 8.40 0.90 1.24
CA MET A 88 7.81 2.20 0.91
C MET A 88 8.62 2.85 -0.22
N LEU A 89 7.93 3.26 -1.26
CA LEU A 89 8.55 3.70 -2.52
C LEU A 89 8.78 5.22 -2.59
N GLY A 90 8.90 5.87 -1.46
CA GLY A 90 9.06 7.32 -1.37
C GLY A 90 7.73 8.07 -1.26
N ASP A 91 7.85 9.37 -1.06
CA ASP A 91 6.75 10.26 -0.68
C ASP A 91 6.00 9.71 0.53
N ASN A 92 6.82 9.42 1.55
CA ASN A 92 6.39 8.80 2.80
C ASN A 92 5.62 9.79 3.68
N ILE A 93 5.96 11.10 3.60
CA ILE A 93 5.32 12.18 4.35
C ILE A 93 5.16 13.41 3.43
N TYR A 94 3.94 13.72 3.00
CA TYR A 94 3.68 14.94 2.26
C TYR A 94 3.59 16.16 3.20
N GLY A 95 4.19 17.28 2.80
CA GLY A 95 4.12 18.56 3.52
C GLY A 95 5.21 18.69 4.57
N SER A 96 4.87 19.03 5.81
CA SER A 96 5.89 19.20 6.86
C SER A 96 6.26 17.87 7.51
N HIS A 97 7.50 17.79 8.03
CA HIS A 97 8.04 16.61 8.70
C HIS A 97 8.05 16.80 10.24
N SER A 98 7.01 17.46 10.77
CA SER A 98 6.82 17.59 12.21
C SER A 98 6.51 16.23 12.86
N PRO A 99 6.77 16.05 14.16
CA PRO A 99 6.35 14.84 14.88
C PRO A 99 4.85 14.54 14.73
N GLN A 100 4.02 15.58 14.62
CA GLN A 100 2.58 15.44 14.39
C GLN A 100 2.26 14.89 13.01
N ASP A 101 3.07 15.25 11.99
CA ASP A 101 2.92 14.71 10.64
C ASP A 101 3.31 13.23 10.58
N PHE A 102 4.44 12.84 11.18
CA PHE A 102 4.81 11.44 11.31
C PHE A 102 3.72 10.63 12.02
N ALA A 103 3.18 11.18 13.12
CA ALA A 103 2.08 10.52 13.83
C ALA A 103 0.83 10.36 12.93
N LYS A 104 0.38 11.45 12.30
CA LYS A 104 -0.87 11.46 11.51
C LYS A 104 -0.75 10.68 10.20
N LYS A 105 0.41 10.78 9.52
CA LYS A 105 0.59 10.30 8.15
C LYS A 105 1.24 8.92 8.06
N PHE A 106 1.79 8.43 9.18
CA PHE A 106 2.44 7.12 9.24
C PHE A 106 2.02 6.30 10.46
N GLU A 107 2.27 6.77 11.69
CA GLU A 107 2.07 5.94 12.88
C GLU A 107 0.60 5.54 13.09
N GLN A 108 -0.32 6.50 12.97
CA GLN A 108 -1.75 6.27 13.20
C GLN A 108 -2.39 5.37 12.13
N PRO A 109 -2.24 5.63 10.82
CA PRO A 109 -2.84 4.76 9.81
C PRO A 109 -2.29 3.33 9.86
N TYR A 110 -0.98 3.16 10.10
CA TYR A 110 -0.35 1.83 10.14
C TYR A 110 -0.20 1.26 11.56
N LYS A 111 -0.83 1.87 12.58
CA LYS A 111 -0.72 1.41 13.98
C LYS A 111 -0.99 -0.08 14.17
N PRO A 112 -2.03 -0.70 13.59
CA PRO A 112 -2.26 -2.13 13.76
C PRO A 112 -1.12 -3.00 13.20
N LEU A 113 -0.50 -2.59 12.10
CA LEU A 113 0.66 -3.27 11.51
C LEU A 113 1.90 -3.09 12.39
N LEU A 114 2.15 -1.87 12.88
CA LEU A 114 3.26 -1.56 13.78
C LEU A 114 3.15 -2.32 15.11
N ASP A 115 1.98 -2.34 15.71
CA ASP A 115 1.70 -3.10 16.95
C ASP A 115 1.89 -4.61 16.75
N ALA A 116 1.63 -5.11 15.54
CA ALA A 116 1.89 -6.49 15.15
C ALA A 116 3.36 -6.80 14.81
N GLY A 117 4.24 -5.81 14.96
CA GLY A 117 5.69 -5.95 14.74
C GLY A 117 6.13 -5.88 13.28
N VAL A 118 5.23 -5.48 12.35
CA VAL A 118 5.59 -5.30 10.93
C VAL A 118 6.61 -4.18 10.80
N LYS A 119 7.69 -4.43 10.05
CA LYS A 119 8.76 -3.47 9.79
C LYS A 119 8.49 -2.71 8.50
N PHE A 120 8.79 -1.42 8.47
CA PHE A 120 8.70 -0.60 7.27
C PHE A 120 10.11 -0.22 6.82
N TYR A 121 10.43 -0.43 5.55
CA TYR A 121 11.70 -0.09 4.92
C TYR A 121 11.43 0.96 3.84
N ALA A 122 11.85 2.20 4.06
CA ALA A 122 11.53 3.30 3.18
C ALA A 122 12.65 3.61 2.19
N SER A 123 12.29 4.04 0.98
CA SER A 123 13.12 4.88 0.13
C SER A 123 12.61 6.33 0.19
N LEU A 124 13.42 7.28 -0.28
CA LEU A 124 13.07 8.71 -0.27
C LEU A 124 12.41 9.11 -1.58
N GLY A 125 11.30 9.86 -1.51
CA GLY A 125 10.67 10.56 -2.61
C GLY A 125 11.02 12.05 -2.62
N ASN A 126 10.54 12.77 -3.63
CA ASN A 126 10.85 14.20 -3.79
C ASN A 126 10.11 15.11 -2.80
N HIS A 127 9.08 14.60 -2.11
CA HIS A 127 8.41 15.30 -1.02
C HIS A 127 8.98 14.98 0.35
N ASP A 128 9.90 14.04 0.45
CA ASP A 128 10.49 13.60 1.72
C ASP A 128 11.68 14.47 2.12
N ASP A 129 11.85 14.74 3.42
CA ASP A 129 13.06 15.37 3.94
C ASP A 129 14.08 14.29 4.32
N PRO A 130 15.20 14.16 3.56
CA PRO A 130 16.18 13.12 3.82
C PRO A 130 16.88 13.29 5.18
N ASN A 131 16.91 14.48 5.77
CA ASN A 131 17.55 14.70 7.07
C ASN A 131 16.69 14.19 8.23
N ASP A 132 15.37 14.27 8.09
CA ASP A 132 14.44 13.79 9.10
C ASP A 132 14.12 12.29 8.91
N GLU A 133 13.77 11.88 7.70
CA GLU A 133 13.26 10.54 7.44
C GLU A 133 14.31 9.44 7.57
N ARG A 134 15.54 9.65 7.08
CA ARG A 134 16.62 8.66 7.24
C ARG A 134 16.97 8.37 8.71
N LEU A 135 16.67 9.32 9.61
CA LEU A 135 16.87 9.19 11.04
C LEU A 135 15.63 8.69 11.79
N TYR A 136 14.48 8.70 11.15
CA TYR A 136 13.24 8.23 11.73
C TYR A 136 13.24 6.69 11.85
N LYS A 137 13.41 6.21 13.07
CA LYS A 137 13.65 4.79 13.37
C LYS A 137 12.63 3.82 12.73
N PRO A 138 11.31 4.12 12.70
CA PRO A 138 10.34 3.20 12.11
C PRO A 138 10.52 2.95 10.61
N PHE A 139 11.23 3.83 9.88
CA PHE A 139 11.51 3.66 8.44
C PHE A 139 12.69 2.72 8.15
N ASN A 140 13.41 2.27 9.20
CA ASN A 140 14.51 1.32 9.12
C ASN A 140 15.61 1.63 8.08
N MET A 141 15.84 2.91 7.80
CA MET A 141 16.87 3.39 6.87
C MET A 141 18.28 3.38 7.49
N GLY A 142 18.39 3.27 8.81
CA GLY A 142 19.69 3.19 9.51
C GLY A 142 20.50 4.49 9.49
N GLY A 143 19.91 5.62 9.14
CA GLY A 143 20.57 6.91 8.99
C GLY A 143 21.09 7.18 7.57
N GLU A 144 20.89 6.25 6.64
CA GLU A 144 21.41 6.30 5.28
C GLU A 144 20.30 6.68 4.28
N ARG A 145 20.64 7.38 3.19
CA ARG A 145 19.72 7.68 2.09
C ARG A 145 19.51 6.47 1.17
N TYR A 146 20.49 5.59 1.10
CA TYR A 146 20.45 4.35 0.33
C TYR A 146 21.14 3.23 1.12
N TYR A 147 20.56 2.05 1.10
CA TYR A 147 20.99 0.95 1.95
C TYR A 147 20.55 -0.42 1.39
N THR A 148 21.03 -1.48 2.01
CA THR A 148 20.60 -2.85 1.71
C THR A 148 20.11 -3.55 2.97
N PHE A 149 19.18 -4.46 2.79
CA PHE A 149 18.81 -5.42 3.82
C PHE A 149 18.45 -6.76 3.19
N ARG A 150 18.42 -7.80 4.03
CA ARG A 150 18.14 -9.15 3.58
C ARG A 150 16.96 -9.76 4.31
N LYS A 151 16.16 -10.51 3.56
CA LYS A 151 15.11 -11.39 4.08
C LYS A 151 15.19 -12.73 3.36
N GLY A 152 15.46 -13.80 4.10
CA GLY A 152 15.63 -15.13 3.50
C GLY A 152 16.64 -15.09 2.34
N ASP A 153 16.21 -15.53 1.17
CA ASP A 153 17.02 -15.59 -0.04
C ASP A 153 16.90 -14.35 -0.94
N VAL A 154 16.43 -13.25 -0.40
CA VAL A 154 16.24 -11.98 -1.12
C VAL A 154 17.15 -10.90 -0.55
N ASP A 155 17.97 -10.28 -1.39
CA ASP A 155 18.66 -9.02 -1.09
C ASP A 155 17.84 -7.86 -1.65
N PHE A 156 17.52 -6.89 -0.79
CA PHE A 156 16.83 -5.66 -1.12
C PHE A 156 17.80 -4.50 -1.17
N PHE A 157 17.62 -3.63 -2.18
CA PHE A 157 18.42 -2.44 -2.43
C PHE A 157 17.50 -1.22 -2.47
N ALA A 158 17.49 -0.44 -1.39
CA ALA A 158 16.83 0.85 -1.34
C ALA A 158 17.75 1.92 -1.91
N LEU A 159 17.27 2.70 -2.89
CA LEU A 159 18.05 3.74 -3.54
C LEU A 159 17.41 5.11 -3.30
N ASP A 160 18.23 6.14 -3.25
CA ASP A 160 17.78 7.54 -3.33
C ASP A 160 17.83 7.98 -4.80
N SER A 161 16.68 7.89 -5.47
CA SER A 161 16.57 8.30 -6.87
C SER A 161 16.47 9.82 -7.06
N ASN A 162 16.21 10.60 -5.99
CA ASN A 162 16.19 12.06 -6.06
C ASN A 162 17.60 12.62 -6.29
N TYR A 163 18.61 11.89 -5.81
CA TYR A 163 19.99 12.32 -5.89
C TYR A 163 20.94 11.14 -6.12
N MET A 164 21.00 10.70 -7.39
CA MET A 164 21.88 9.61 -7.82
C MET A 164 23.27 10.15 -8.13
N ASP A 165 24.11 10.23 -7.10
CA ASP A 165 25.48 10.71 -7.22
C ASP A 165 26.48 9.56 -7.57
N PRO A 166 27.71 9.89 -7.99
CA PRO A 166 28.73 8.87 -8.31
C PRO A 166 29.08 7.96 -7.15
N ALA A 167 28.94 8.42 -5.90
CA ALA A 167 29.20 7.59 -4.73
C ALA A 167 28.12 6.51 -4.57
N GLN A 168 26.86 6.87 -4.75
CA GLN A 168 25.75 5.91 -4.73
C GLN A 168 25.86 4.89 -5.89
N LEU A 169 26.21 5.36 -7.12
CA LEU A 169 26.43 4.48 -8.27
C LEU A 169 27.53 3.45 -8.02
N THR A 170 28.66 3.91 -7.47
CA THR A 170 29.78 3.02 -7.11
C THR A 170 29.36 2.01 -6.03
N TRP A 171 28.67 2.48 -5.00
CA TRP A 171 28.13 1.64 -3.92
C TRP A 171 27.16 0.60 -4.46
N LEU A 172 26.22 1.02 -5.34
CA LEU A 172 25.22 0.14 -5.94
C LEU A 172 25.89 -0.99 -6.74
N ASP A 173 26.84 -0.66 -7.61
CA ASP A 173 27.57 -1.64 -8.41
C ASP A 173 28.29 -2.66 -7.51
N GLN A 174 29.00 -2.19 -6.47
CA GLN A 174 29.68 -3.05 -5.52
C GLN A 174 28.71 -3.97 -4.75
N LYS A 175 27.58 -3.42 -4.29
CA LYS A 175 26.59 -4.19 -3.52
C LYS A 175 25.87 -5.23 -4.38
N LEU A 176 25.51 -4.88 -5.61
CA LEU A 176 24.91 -5.82 -6.55
C LEU A 176 25.86 -6.96 -6.91
N LYS A 177 27.12 -6.65 -7.24
CA LYS A 177 28.17 -7.65 -7.51
C LYS A 177 28.47 -8.56 -6.32
N GLY A 178 28.42 -7.99 -5.13
CA GLY A 178 28.64 -8.74 -3.88
C GLY A 178 27.47 -9.64 -3.46
N SER A 179 26.29 -9.45 -4.05
CA SER A 179 25.10 -10.23 -3.70
C SER A 179 25.17 -11.65 -4.32
N GLN A 180 25.11 -12.65 -3.45
CA GLN A 180 25.06 -14.07 -3.82
C GLN A 180 23.67 -14.66 -3.69
N ARG A 181 22.64 -13.82 -3.46
CA ARG A 181 21.28 -14.31 -3.31
C ARG A 181 20.60 -14.50 -4.67
N PRO A 182 19.72 -15.50 -4.75
CA PRO A 182 18.99 -15.79 -6.00
C PRO A 182 18.04 -14.67 -6.40
N TRP A 183 17.60 -13.85 -5.44
CA TRP A 183 16.70 -12.73 -5.68
C TRP A 183 17.35 -11.41 -5.30
N LYS A 184 17.33 -10.47 -6.24
CA LYS A 184 17.74 -9.07 -6.08
C LYS A 184 16.58 -8.18 -6.43
N ILE A 185 16.11 -7.42 -5.45
CA ILE A 185 14.97 -6.50 -5.59
C ILE A 185 15.47 -5.09 -5.30
N CYS A 186 15.31 -4.18 -6.25
CA CYS A 186 15.60 -2.76 -6.08
C CYS A 186 14.29 -1.99 -5.88
N PHE A 187 14.31 -0.96 -5.01
CA PHE A 187 13.16 -0.09 -4.84
C PHE A 187 13.60 1.35 -4.58
N PHE A 188 12.89 2.28 -5.19
CA PHE A 188 13.16 3.72 -5.16
C PHE A 188 11.97 4.49 -5.70
N HIS A 189 12.03 5.82 -5.73
CA HIS A 189 10.89 6.65 -6.03
C HIS A 189 10.64 6.86 -7.53
N TYR A 190 11.59 7.43 -8.28
CA TYR A 190 11.40 7.79 -9.69
C TYR A 190 11.41 6.58 -10.62
N PRO A 191 10.32 6.32 -11.40
CA PRO A 191 10.25 5.16 -12.28
C PRO A 191 11.18 5.26 -13.48
N LEU A 192 11.89 4.17 -13.79
CA LEU A 192 12.71 4.07 -15.00
C LEU A 192 11.86 3.86 -16.26
N TYR A 193 10.73 3.22 -16.10
CA TYR A 193 9.76 2.92 -17.15
C TYR A 193 8.36 3.17 -16.59
N ASN A 194 7.57 3.96 -17.29
CA ASN A 194 6.16 4.17 -17.03
C ASN A 194 5.43 4.70 -18.26
N ASP A 195 4.11 4.67 -18.24
CA ASP A 195 3.23 5.23 -19.27
C ASP A 195 2.38 6.41 -18.72
N GLY A 196 2.67 6.88 -17.51
CA GLY A 196 2.05 8.06 -16.91
C GLY A 196 2.34 9.34 -17.69
N ARG A 197 1.36 10.25 -17.69
CA ARG A 197 1.48 11.53 -18.41
C ARG A 197 2.08 12.63 -17.56
N HIS A 198 1.90 12.52 -16.24
CA HIS A 198 2.17 13.64 -15.35
C HIS A 198 3.66 13.89 -15.18
N HIS A 199 4.41 12.88 -14.77
CA HIS A 199 5.85 13.00 -14.58
C HIS A 199 6.63 12.28 -15.70
N GLY A 200 6.24 11.08 -16.04
CA GLY A 200 6.94 10.27 -17.03
C GLY A 200 8.10 9.47 -16.45
N ALA A 201 8.74 8.67 -17.29
CA ALA A 201 9.92 7.89 -16.91
C ALA A 201 11.15 8.79 -16.77
N ASP A 202 11.97 8.57 -15.73
CA ASP A 202 13.26 9.23 -15.59
C ASP A 202 14.31 8.55 -16.50
N VAL A 203 14.47 9.13 -17.69
CA VAL A 203 15.36 8.60 -18.73
C VAL A 203 16.83 8.74 -18.34
N ASP A 204 17.19 9.82 -17.66
CA ASP A 204 18.57 10.07 -17.23
C ASP A 204 18.97 9.09 -16.13
N LEU A 205 18.14 8.89 -15.14
CA LEU A 205 18.33 7.87 -14.10
C LEU A 205 18.38 6.47 -14.72
N ARG A 206 17.46 6.16 -15.66
CA ARG A 206 17.46 4.90 -16.39
C ARG A 206 18.79 4.63 -17.07
N SER A 207 19.34 5.63 -17.77
CA SER A 207 20.63 5.49 -18.47
C SER A 207 21.79 5.16 -17.54
N GLN A 208 21.73 5.59 -16.28
CA GLN A 208 22.77 5.38 -15.27
C GLN A 208 22.66 4.02 -14.59
N ILE A 209 21.46 3.58 -14.19
CA ILE A 209 21.32 2.39 -13.32
C ILE A 209 20.78 1.15 -14.02
N ALA A 210 20.02 1.25 -15.12
CA ALA A 210 19.51 0.08 -15.81
C ALA A 210 20.61 -0.86 -16.33
N PRO A 211 21.77 -0.36 -16.85
CA PRO A 211 22.89 -1.23 -17.20
C PRO A 211 23.46 -2.01 -16.01
N LEU A 212 23.52 -1.38 -14.82
CA LEU A 212 23.99 -2.06 -13.60
C LEU A 212 23.01 -3.16 -13.18
N PHE A 213 21.70 -2.91 -13.29
CA PHE A 213 20.68 -3.90 -13.00
C PHE A 213 20.77 -5.10 -13.92
N GLN A 214 20.92 -4.86 -15.23
CA GLN A 214 21.06 -5.92 -16.23
C GLN A 214 22.33 -6.77 -15.99
N GLN A 215 23.48 -6.12 -15.81
CA GLN A 215 24.76 -6.79 -15.59
C GLN A 215 24.76 -7.67 -14.33
N ASN A 216 24.02 -7.26 -13.31
CA ASN A 216 23.99 -7.91 -12.01
C ASN A 216 22.73 -8.76 -11.78
N GLN A 217 21.91 -8.97 -12.83
CA GLN A 217 20.73 -9.83 -12.79
C GLN A 217 19.74 -9.44 -11.69
N VAL A 218 19.40 -8.14 -11.60
CA VAL A 218 18.27 -7.68 -10.79
C VAL A 218 16.99 -8.30 -11.34
N ASN A 219 16.13 -8.81 -10.47
CA ASN A 219 14.92 -9.51 -10.91
C ASN A 219 13.72 -8.58 -11.00
N VAL A 220 13.56 -7.71 -10.00
CA VAL A 220 12.38 -6.85 -9.87
C VAL A 220 12.78 -5.46 -9.40
N VAL A 221 12.12 -4.46 -9.95
CA VAL A 221 12.23 -3.06 -9.56
C VAL A 221 10.83 -2.54 -9.19
N PHE A 222 10.71 -1.93 -8.02
CA PHE A 222 9.52 -1.22 -7.59
C PHE A 222 9.81 0.28 -7.51
N SER A 223 8.89 1.10 -8.02
CA SER A 223 8.96 2.56 -7.97
C SER A 223 7.60 3.19 -7.67
N GLY A 224 7.60 4.44 -7.22
CA GLY A 224 6.43 5.27 -6.94
C GLY A 224 6.31 6.43 -7.92
N HIS A 225 6.08 7.64 -7.38
CA HIS A 225 6.08 8.94 -8.05
C HIS A 225 4.90 9.19 -8.99
N GLU A 226 4.60 8.30 -9.91
CA GLU A 226 3.35 8.35 -10.66
C GLU A 226 2.23 7.79 -9.80
N HIS A 227 1.21 8.61 -9.53
CA HIS A 227 0.13 8.28 -8.59
C HIS A 227 -0.88 7.30 -9.19
N VAL A 228 -0.37 6.25 -9.80
CA VAL A 228 -1.09 5.15 -10.46
C VAL A 228 -0.43 3.81 -10.13
N TYR A 229 -1.09 2.73 -10.49
CA TYR A 229 -0.46 1.42 -10.59
C TYR A 229 -0.15 1.07 -12.04
N GLU A 230 1.06 0.60 -12.31
CA GLU A 230 1.46 0.03 -13.59
C GLU A 230 2.35 -1.19 -13.41
N ARG A 231 2.13 -2.19 -14.27
CA ARG A 231 3.08 -3.26 -14.53
C ARG A 231 3.57 -3.12 -15.95
N MET A 232 4.87 -2.89 -16.10
CA MET A 232 5.51 -2.71 -17.39
C MET A 232 5.82 -4.05 -18.06
N LYS A 233 6.02 -4.05 -19.37
CA LYS A 233 6.65 -5.17 -20.04
C LYS A 233 8.06 -5.38 -19.46
N PRO A 234 8.50 -6.64 -19.25
CA PRO A 234 9.86 -6.87 -18.78
C PRO A 234 10.90 -6.35 -19.77
N GLU A 235 11.90 -5.67 -19.23
CA GLU A 235 13.04 -5.19 -19.98
C GLU A 235 14.31 -5.94 -19.55
N ASN A 236 14.97 -6.63 -20.48
CA ASN A 236 16.15 -7.44 -20.19
C ASN A 236 15.92 -8.48 -19.06
N ASN A 237 14.75 -9.10 -19.04
CA ASN A 237 14.28 -10.03 -17.99
C ASN A 237 14.14 -9.40 -16.59
N ILE A 238 14.11 -8.09 -16.49
CA ILE A 238 13.81 -7.36 -15.25
C ILE A 238 12.35 -6.92 -15.29
N TYR A 239 11.63 -7.13 -14.20
CA TYR A 239 10.23 -6.76 -14.07
C TYR A 239 10.10 -5.43 -13.33
N TYR A 240 9.42 -4.48 -13.92
CA TYR A 240 9.22 -3.13 -13.39
C TYR A 240 7.76 -2.91 -13.00
N PHE A 241 7.57 -2.41 -11.78
CA PHE A 241 6.26 -2.04 -11.25
C PHE A 241 6.31 -0.61 -10.75
N VAL A 242 5.29 0.17 -11.11
CA VAL A 242 5.02 1.48 -10.54
C VAL A 242 3.82 1.34 -9.62
N LEU A 243 3.94 1.80 -8.38
CA LEU A 243 2.90 1.75 -7.36
C LEU A 243 2.94 3.03 -6.52
N GLY A 244 2.52 4.15 -7.12
CA GLY A 244 2.48 5.46 -6.47
C GLY A 244 1.08 5.87 -6.03
N ASN A 245 0.12 4.95 -6.01
CA ASN A 245 -1.26 5.24 -5.65
C ASN A 245 -1.69 4.59 -4.33
N SER A 246 -0.83 4.63 -3.30
CA SER A 246 -1.22 4.13 -1.98
C SER A 246 -1.76 5.21 -1.02
N GLY A 247 -1.66 6.49 -1.39
CA GLY A 247 -2.20 7.63 -0.65
C GLY A 247 -2.60 8.78 -1.57
N LYS A 248 -1.92 8.94 -2.69
CA LYS A 248 -2.27 9.87 -3.78
C LYS A 248 -2.90 9.11 -4.93
N LEU A 249 -3.69 9.80 -5.74
CA LEU A 249 -4.34 9.21 -6.90
C LEU A 249 -4.37 10.23 -8.04
N MET A 250 -4.03 9.77 -9.24
CA MET A 250 -4.16 10.54 -10.47
C MET A 250 -4.94 9.73 -11.49
N THR A 251 -6.11 10.21 -11.88
CA THR A 251 -7.03 9.50 -12.77
C THR A 251 -6.83 9.92 -14.23
N ASN A 252 -7.05 8.99 -15.17
CA ASN A 252 -6.91 9.21 -16.63
C ASN A 252 -5.50 9.66 -17.05
N ASP A 253 -4.48 9.18 -16.35
CA ASP A 253 -3.11 9.66 -16.49
C ASP A 253 -2.23 8.78 -17.39
N PHE A 254 -2.78 8.03 -18.32
CA PHE A 254 -2.00 7.16 -19.19
C PHE A 254 -1.87 7.70 -20.63
N ARG A 255 -0.65 7.59 -21.19
CA ARG A 255 -0.34 7.97 -22.58
C ARG A 255 -0.77 6.93 -23.60
N GLY A 256 -0.70 5.64 -23.22
CA GLY A 256 -1.02 4.52 -24.11
C GLY A 256 0.10 4.22 -25.13
N ASN A 257 1.36 4.32 -24.70
CA ASN A 257 2.53 4.02 -25.54
C ASN A 257 2.75 2.52 -25.81
N GLY A 258 1.94 1.65 -25.18
CA GLY A 258 2.02 0.21 -25.37
C GLY A 258 3.12 -0.50 -24.56
N GLU A 259 3.83 0.18 -23.67
CA GLU A 259 4.90 -0.41 -22.84
C GLU A 259 4.36 -1.11 -21.59
N ARG A 260 3.17 -0.73 -21.12
CA ARG A 260 2.53 -1.37 -19.96
C ARG A 260 1.78 -2.65 -20.32
N VAL A 261 1.75 -3.58 -19.39
CA VAL A 261 0.94 -4.81 -19.44
C VAL A 261 -0.39 -4.61 -18.70
N LYS A 262 -0.35 -3.91 -17.57
CA LYS A 262 -1.51 -3.64 -16.72
C LYS A 262 -1.39 -2.26 -16.08
N SER A 263 -2.52 -1.62 -15.83
CA SER A 263 -2.58 -0.35 -15.12
C SER A 263 -3.87 -0.19 -14.34
N PHE A 264 -3.84 0.71 -13.32
CA PHE A 264 -5.01 1.06 -12.52
C PHE A 264 -4.84 2.46 -11.90
N ASP A 265 -5.85 3.29 -12.09
CA ASP A 265 -5.89 4.70 -11.65
C ASP A 265 -7.27 5.13 -11.12
N ASN A 266 -8.10 4.17 -10.71
CA ASN A 266 -9.46 4.46 -10.27
C ASN A 266 -9.63 4.50 -8.75
N ASP A 267 -8.67 3.95 -7.99
CA ASP A 267 -8.67 3.95 -6.52
C ASP A 267 -7.25 3.73 -6.00
N LEU A 268 -7.07 3.89 -4.70
CA LEU A 268 -5.83 3.53 -4.03
C LEU A 268 -5.63 2.02 -4.00
N CYS A 269 -4.39 1.58 -4.04
CA CYS A 269 -4.05 0.17 -3.93
C CYS A 269 -2.72 -0.07 -3.20
N PHE A 270 -2.49 -1.31 -2.79
CA PHE A 270 -1.22 -1.83 -2.32
C PHE A 270 -0.93 -3.16 -2.99
N MET A 271 0.31 -3.60 -2.97
CA MET A 271 0.68 -4.90 -3.50
C MET A 271 1.11 -5.84 -2.39
N LEU A 272 0.66 -7.09 -2.43
CA LEU A 272 1.23 -8.21 -1.70
C LEU A 272 2.22 -8.95 -2.57
N VAL A 273 3.34 -9.36 -1.98
CA VAL A 273 4.39 -10.11 -2.65
C VAL A 273 4.78 -11.33 -1.80
N GLU A 274 4.96 -12.44 -2.48
CA GLU A 274 5.52 -13.66 -1.89
C GLU A 274 6.65 -14.18 -2.78
N VAL A 275 7.85 -14.28 -2.21
CA VAL A 275 9.04 -14.78 -2.91
C VAL A 275 9.37 -16.18 -2.44
N THR A 276 9.41 -17.11 -3.38
CA THR A 276 9.85 -18.49 -3.19
C THR A 276 11.22 -18.71 -3.86
N ASN A 277 11.73 -19.92 -3.85
CA ASN A 277 13.00 -20.20 -4.52
C ASN A 277 12.99 -19.92 -6.02
N ASP A 278 11.86 -20.19 -6.69
CA ASP A 278 11.77 -20.20 -8.14
C ASP A 278 10.94 -19.06 -8.72
N LYS A 279 10.03 -18.49 -7.92
CA LYS A 279 9.08 -17.48 -8.37
C LYS A 279 8.84 -16.41 -7.33
N LEU A 280 8.56 -15.21 -7.81
CA LEU A 280 7.91 -14.18 -7.03
C LEU A 280 6.44 -14.12 -7.49
N TYR A 281 5.52 -14.25 -6.55
CA TYR A 281 4.09 -14.06 -6.76
C TYR A 281 3.68 -12.69 -6.26
N PHE A 282 2.78 -12.04 -6.97
CA PHE A 282 2.26 -10.75 -6.56
C PHE A 282 0.74 -10.65 -6.72
N GLN A 283 0.14 -9.82 -5.91
CA GLN A 283 -1.28 -9.46 -5.99
C GLN A 283 -1.46 -7.99 -5.63
N VAL A 284 -2.08 -7.23 -6.51
CA VAL A 284 -2.43 -5.83 -6.31
C VAL A 284 -3.89 -5.74 -5.88
N ILE A 285 -4.12 -5.06 -4.77
CA ILE A 285 -5.41 -5.03 -4.09
C ILE A 285 -5.83 -3.58 -3.92
N ALA A 286 -6.98 -3.23 -4.47
CA ALA A 286 -7.58 -1.91 -4.27
C ALA A 286 -8.13 -1.74 -2.85
N ARG A 287 -8.34 -0.52 -2.43
CA ARG A 287 -8.90 -0.13 -1.13
C ARG A 287 -10.23 -0.85 -0.82
N ASN A 288 -11.08 -1.06 -1.83
CA ASN A 288 -12.33 -1.79 -1.69
C ASN A 288 -12.16 -3.32 -1.54
N GLY A 289 -10.94 -3.84 -1.67
CA GLY A 289 -10.62 -5.26 -1.59
C GLY A 289 -10.62 -6.02 -2.92
N GLN A 290 -10.90 -5.34 -4.03
CA GLN A 290 -10.83 -5.94 -5.36
C GLN A 290 -9.39 -6.24 -5.74
N THR A 291 -9.13 -7.43 -6.28
CA THR A 291 -7.86 -7.75 -6.94
C THR A 291 -7.81 -7.06 -8.30
N ILE A 292 -6.83 -6.18 -8.48
CA ILE A 292 -6.63 -5.40 -9.71
C ILE A 292 -5.74 -6.15 -10.69
N ASP A 293 -4.67 -6.72 -10.16
CA ASP A 293 -3.69 -7.50 -10.92
C ASP A 293 -3.11 -8.59 -10.04
N SER A 294 -2.67 -9.67 -10.65
CA SER A 294 -1.93 -10.73 -9.98
C SER A 294 -1.13 -11.52 -11.00
N GLY A 295 -0.07 -12.14 -10.55
CA GLY A 295 0.74 -12.95 -11.45
C GLY A 295 1.99 -13.48 -10.77
N GLU A 296 2.91 -13.95 -11.59
CA GLU A 296 4.18 -14.49 -11.16
C GLU A 296 5.33 -13.94 -12.02
N VAL A 297 6.48 -13.78 -11.37
CA VAL A 297 7.75 -13.44 -11.97
C VAL A 297 8.64 -14.67 -11.81
N PRO A 298 9.09 -15.31 -12.88
CA PRO A 298 10.05 -16.40 -12.78
C PRO A 298 11.43 -15.85 -12.36
N ARG A 299 12.15 -16.63 -11.57
CA ARG A 299 13.55 -16.29 -11.27
C ARG A 299 14.36 -16.37 -12.57
N THR A 300 15.13 -15.32 -12.84
CA THR A 300 16.14 -15.35 -13.90
C THR A 300 17.20 -16.39 -13.52
N THR A 301 17.18 -17.56 -14.12
CA THR A 301 18.28 -18.53 -13.99
C THR A 301 19.31 -18.19 -15.06
N ASP A 302 20.59 -18.37 -14.73
CA ASP A 302 21.67 -18.27 -15.70
C ASP A 302 21.40 -19.20 -16.88
N SER A 303 20.75 -18.73 -17.91
CA SER A 303 20.85 -19.35 -19.22
C SER A 303 22.29 -19.07 -19.69
N LYS A 304 23.24 -19.96 -19.34
CA LYS A 304 24.50 -19.99 -20.08
C LYS A 304 24.13 -20.00 -21.56
N PRO A 305 24.65 -19.10 -22.37
CA PRO A 305 24.49 -19.23 -23.80
C PRO A 305 25.01 -20.63 -24.16
N SER A 306 24.15 -21.45 -24.77
CA SER A 306 24.54 -22.69 -25.41
C SER A 306 25.53 -22.32 -26.52
N HIS A 307 26.82 -22.60 -26.30
CA HIS A 307 27.85 -22.50 -27.32
C HIS A 307 27.63 -23.49 -28.45
#